data_367ccbd89e846cdeb70dde4b5373db73
#
_entry.id   367ccbd89e846cdeb70dde4b5373db73
#
_cell.length_a   1.000
_cell.length_b   1.000
_cell.length_c   1.000
_cell.angle_alpha   90.00
_cell.angle_beta   90.00
_cell.angle_gamma   90.00
#
_symmetry.space_group_name_H-M   'P 1'
#
loop_
_entity.id
_entity.type
_entity.pdbx_description
1 polymer ?
#
loop_
_entity_poly.entity_id
_entity_poly.type
_entity_poly.pdbx_seq_one_letter_code
_entity_poly.pdbx_strand_id
1 'polypeptide(L)'
;MEQKESMSRRDALKTMGVIVATAALSSTGLSVFAAPAKKDKNKKRLIFYFTATGNSLYVARELAGESGQLLSIPRLIKDEHLDFEADEIGFVFPDYAASAPLMVREFVSKAHFKAQYIFSVITFGNFAANVADWCDDFCKEKGLQNHYINTLLMVDNYLPVFDMNEQVKIDKKIPDNLAAIVDDIHGHKQFIAHFEQMDERMQGFLKRLQENHFPMEAERLLRLNTETCIACGTCAAVCPHGNFRMTDTHAEFSGSCEYCLACVHACPQKALTLERERNPQARFRNENVSLRDIKEANHQK
;
A
#
# COMPACT_ATOMS: atom_id res chain seq x y z
N MET A 1 42.14 21.73 27.63
CA MET A 1 41.36 20.53 28.02
C MET A 1 39.90 20.94 27.95
N GLU A 2 39.28 20.74 26.79
CA GLU A 2 37.85 20.99 26.60
C GLU A 2 37.11 19.69 26.78
N GLN A 3 36.17 19.65 27.73
CA GLN A 3 35.28 18.54 27.97
C GLN A 3 34.19 18.56 26.90
N LYS A 4 34.16 17.52 26.07
CA LYS A 4 33.01 17.21 25.20
C LYS A 4 31.87 16.62 26.07
N GLU A 5 30.83 17.39 26.33
CA GLU A 5 29.58 16.89 26.88
C GLU A 5 28.88 16.01 25.83
N SER A 6 28.62 14.76 26.20
CA SER A 6 27.85 13.81 25.40
C SER A 6 26.35 14.07 25.57
N MET A 7 25.70 14.46 24.51
CA MET A 7 24.26 14.67 24.47
C MET A 7 23.50 13.37 24.75
N SER A 8 22.60 13.40 25.72
CA SER A 8 21.79 12.26 26.16
C SER A 8 20.78 11.86 25.08
N ARG A 9 20.49 10.55 24.98
CA ARG A 9 19.44 9.99 24.09
C ARG A 9 18.05 10.60 24.29
N ARG A 10 17.79 11.22 25.43
CA ARG A 10 16.54 11.93 25.74
C ARG A 10 16.45 13.30 25.07
N ASP A 11 17.57 13.93 24.78
CA ASP A 11 17.61 15.27 24.17
C ASP A 11 17.49 15.20 22.64
N ALA A 12 17.93 14.09 22.03
CA ALA A 12 17.75 13.83 20.59
C ALA A 12 16.28 13.64 20.18
N LEU A 13 15.43 13.17 21.10
CA LEU A 13 14.00 12.96 20.83
C LEU A 13 13.15 14.22 20.96
N LYS A 14 13.68 15.28 21.56
CA LYS A 14 12.98 16.58 21.69
C LYS A 14 13.19 17.52 20.51
N THR A 15 14.19 17.26 19.67
CA THR A 15 14.55 18.13 18.53
C THR A 15 13.78 17.75 17.23
N MET A 16 12.97 16.70 17.23
CA MET A 16 12.08 16.30 16.12
C MET A 16 10.65 16.84 16.27
N GLY A 17 10.45 17.89 17.02
CA GLY A 17 9.15 18.54 17.22
C GLY A 17 9.06 19.85 16.44
N VAL A 18 8.26 19.83 15.39
CA VAL A 18 7.47 20.96 14.86
C VAL A 18 8.23 22.24 14.49
N ILE A 19 8.56 22.42 13.23
CA ILE A 19 8.69 23.76 12.63
C ILE A 19 7.35 24.08 11.95
N VAL A 20 6.46 24.73 12.69
CA VAL A 20 5.34 25.48 12.11
C VAL A 20 5.89 26.86 11.75
N ALA A 21 6.11 27.12 10.48
CA ALA A 21 6.43 28.45 9.99
C ALA A 21 5.13 29.27 9.93
N THR A 22 4.89 30.09 10.93
CA THR A 22 3.88 31.16 10.87
C THR A 22 4.46 32.35 10.08
N ALA A 23 4.10 32.45 8.81
CA ALA A 23 4.24 33.69 8.06
C ALA A 23 2.94 34.47 8.17
N ALA A 24 2.91 35.48 9.04
CA ALA A 24 1.85 36.46 9.06
C ALA A 24 2.07 37.46 7.91
N LEU A 25 1.20 37.41 6.90
CA LEU A 25 1.05 38.48 5.93
C LEU A 25 -0.43 38.95 5.96
N SER A 26 -0.60 40.11 6.52
CA SER A 26 -1.82 40.89 6.43
C SER A 26 -2.01 41.40 4.99
N SER A 27 -3.03 40.89 4.30
CA SER A 27 -3.65 41.60 3.18
C SER A 27 -5.12 41.24 3.12
N THR A 28 -5.96 42.24 3.24
CA THR A 28 -7.38 42.24 2.96
C THR A 28 -7.63 41.79 1.52
N GLY A 29 -8.13 40.58 1.34
CA GLY A 29 -8.53 40.05 0.05
C GLY A 29 -9.68 39.08 0.22
N LEU A 30 -10.78 39.34 -0.47
CA LEU A 30 -12.00 38.54 -0.52
C LEU A 30 -11.69 37.06 -0.59
N SER A 31 -12.12 36.31 0.41
CA SER A 31 -12.18 34.84 0.34
C SER A 31 -13.27 34.47 -0.67
N VAL A 32 -12.87 34.18 -1.90
CA VAL A 32 -13.72 33.45 -2.83
C VAL A 32 -13.77 32.02 -2.28
N PHE A 33 -14.85 31.69 -1.57
CA PHE A 33 -15.19 30.31 -1.30
C PHE A 33 -15.41 29.64 -2.67
N ALA A 34 -14.44 28.87 -3.14
CA ALA A 34 -14.63 27.99 -4.27
C ALA A 34 -15.79 27.05 -3.89
N ALA A 35 -16.90 27.14 -4.62
CA ALA A 35 -18.00 26.20 -4.47
C ALA A 35 -17.44 24.79 -4.70
N PRO A 36 -17.90 23.76 -3.94
CA PRO A 36 -17.46 22.40 -4.16
C PRO A 36 -17.69 22.04 -5.63
N ALA A 37 -16.66 21.56 -6.30
CA ALA A 37 -16.73 21.16 -7.70
C ALA A 37 -17.93 20.22 -7.88
N LYS A 38 -18.84 20.56 -8.80
CA LYS A 38 -20.01 19.72 -9.09
C LYS A 38 -19.48 18.34 -9.51
N LYS A 39 -19.86 17.29 -8.75
CA LYS A 39 -19.58 15.90 -9.11
C LYS A 39 -20.15 15.65 -10.50
N ASP A 40 -19.27 15.48 -11.49
CA ASP A 40 -19.69 15.12 -12.84
C ASP A 40 -20.00 13.62 -12.84
N LYS A 41 -21.29 13.28 -12.81
CA LYS A 41 -21.77 11.89 -12.74
C LYS A 41 -21.49 11.07 -14.00
N ASN A 42 -21.00 11.73 -15.08
CA ASN A 42 -20.69 11.07 -16.35
C ASN A 42 -19.21 10.69 -16.49
N LYS A 43 -18.37 11.07 -15.54
CA LYS A 43 -16.93 10.83 -15.63
C LYS A 43 -16.58 9.39 -15.33
N LYS A 44 -15.93 8.72 -16.29
CA LYS A 44 -15.45 7.34 -16.12
C LYS A 44 -14.16 7.34 -15.31
N ARG A 45 -14.19 6.75 -14.12
CA ARG A 45 -13.01 6.56 -13.26
C ARG A 45 -12.75 5.09 -13.03
N LEU A 46 -11.53 4.63 -13.29
CA LEU A 46 -11.06 3.26 -13.03
C LEU A 46 -10.02 3.29 -11.92
N ILE A 47 -10.20 2.46 -10.89
CA ILE A 47 -9.25 2.34 -9.78
C ILE A 47 -8.70 0.92 -9.76
N PHE A 48 -7.47 0.76 -10.16
CA PHE A 48 -6.71 -0.48 -10.06
C PHE A 48 -6.09 -0.61 -8.68
N TYR A 49 -6.27 -1.76 -8.04
CA TYR A 49 -5.73 -1.94 -6.71
C TYR A 49 -5.14 -3.33 -6.47
N PHE A 50 -4.16 -3.36 -5.57
CA PHE A 50 -3.63 -4.57 -4.95
C PHE A 50 -3.75 -4.43 -3.44
N THR A 51 -4.24 -5.49 -2.75
CA THR A 51 -4.39 -5.48 -1.31
C THR A 51 -4.08 -6.82 -0.68
N ALA A 52 -3.48 -6.81 0.52
CA ALA A 52 -3.22 -8.00 1.33
C ALA A 52 -4.18 -8.08 2.53
N THR A 53 -4.19 -7.05 3.38
CA THR A 53 -4.93 -7.00 4.64
C THR A 53 -6.08 -5.98 4.64
N GLY A 54 -6.35 -5.36 3.48
CA GLY A 54 -7.47 -4.44 3.29
C GLY A 54 -7.10 -2.95 3.26
N ASN A 55 -5.90 -2.53 3.67
CA ASN A 55 -5.54 -1.11 3.70
C ASN A 55 -5.73 -0.44 2.33
N SER A 56 -5.08 -0.94 1.29
CA SER A 56 -5.19 -0.35 -0.05
C SER A 56 -6.60 -0.49 -0.64
N LEU A 57 -7.35 -1.56 -0.32
CA LEU A 57 -8.75 -1.70 -0.77
C LEU A 57 -9.66 -0.65 -0.12
N TYR A 58 -9.46 -0.34 1.16
CA TYR A 58 -10.18 0.74 1.82
C TYR A 58 -9.93 2.07 1.12
N VAL A 59 -8.68 2.42 0.88
CA VAL A 59 -8.30 3.64 0.15
C VAL A 59 -8.87 3.66 -1.28
N ALA A 60 -8.78 2.53 -1.99
CA ALA A 60 -9.32 2.42 -3.35
C ALA A 60 -10.85 2.66 -3.40
N ARG A 61 -11.60 2.19 -2.39
CA ARG A 61 -13.04 2.44 -2.26
C ARG A 61 -13.37 3.92 -2.06
N GLU A 62 -12.65 4.58 -1.18
CA GLU A 62 -12.83 6.01 -0.93
C GLU A 62 -12.54 6.85 -2.19
N LEU A 63 -11.46 6.51 -2.93
CA LEU A 63 -11.09 7.17 -4.18
C LEU A 63 -12.06 6.89 -5.33
N ALA A 64 -12.63 5.69 -5.40
CA ALA A 64 -13.63 5.34 -6.40
C ALA A 64 -14.96 6.10 -6.15
N GLY A 65 -15.31 6.31 -4.89
CA GLY A 65 -16.59 6.91 -4.51
C GLY A 65 -17.78 6.11 -5.07
N GLU A 66 -18.88 6.80 -5.38
CA GLU A 66 -20.13 6.16 -5.85
C GLU A 66 -20.08 5.75 -7.34
N SER A 67 -19.24 6.39 -8.15
CA SER A 67 -19.26 6.24 -9.62
C SER A 67 -18.02 5.59 -10.20
N GLY A 68 -16.94 5.46 -9.43
CA GLY A 68 -15.71 4.82 -9.89
C GLY A 68 -15.80 3.30 -9.87
N GLN A 69 -15.15 2.66 -10.83
CA GLN A 69 -15.05 1.21 -10.91
C GLN A 69 -13.78 0.70 -10.24
N LEU A 70 -13.93 -0.24 -9.29
CA LEU A 70 -12.83 -0.92 -8.64
C LEU A 70 -12.38 -2.14 -9.46
N LEU A 71 -11.09 -2.22 -9.73
CA LEU A 71 -10.48 -3.25 -10.57
C LEU A 71 -9.31 -3.88 -9.81
N SER A 72 -9.48 -5.14 -9.43
CA SER A 72 -8.45 -5.90 -8.72
C SER A 72 -7.34 -6.34 -9.69
N ILE A 73 -6.12 -5.90 -9.46
CA ILE A 73 -4.94 -6.30 -10.24
C ILE A 73 -4.74 -7.83 -10.22
N PRO A 74 -4.80 -8.54 -9.06
CA PRO A 74 -4.68 -9.99 -9.01
C PRO A 74 -5.67 -10.74 -9.92
N ARG A 75 -6.85 -10.19 -10.17
CA ARG A 75 -7.87 -10.80 -11.02
C ARG A 75 -7.68 -10.52 -12.49
N LEU A 76 -7.08 -9.37 -12.82
CA LEU A 76 -6.91 -8.92 -14.20
C LEU A 76 -5.63 -9.42 -14.85
N ILE A 77 -4.56 -9.62 -14.07
CA ILE A 77 -3.21 -9.84 -14.61
C ILE A 77 -3.06 -11.04 -15.53
N LYS A 78 -4.03 -11.96 -15.52
CA LYS A 78 -4.08 -13.15 -16.37
C LYS A 78 -4.92 -12.95 -17.64
N ASP A 79 -5.62 -11.81 -17.76
CA ASP A 79 -6.40 -11.51 -18.93
C ASP A 79 -5.47 -11.26 -20.15
N GLU A 80 -5.90 -11.71 -21.33
CA GLU A 80 -5.12 -11.55 -22.56
C GLU A 80 -5.10 -10.11 -23.07
N HIS A 81 -6.14 -9.35 -22.75
CA HIS A 81 -6.32 -7.96 -23.17
C HIS A 81 -6.34 -7.03 -21.95
N LEU A 82 -5.31 -6.19 -21.86
CA LEU A 82 -5.12 -5.24 -20.78
C LEU A 82 -5.08 -3.81 -21.29
N ASP A 83 -6.11 -3.42 -22.07
CA ASP A 83 -6.28 -2.09 -22.63
C ASP A 83 -7.38 -1.34 -21.88
N PHE A 84 -7.03 -0.21 -21.27
CA PHE A 84 -7.93 0.56 -20.43
C PHE A 84 -8.01 2.02 -20.85
N GLU A 85 -9.22 2.50 -21.11
CA GLU A 85 -9.49 3.90 -21.45
C GLU A 85 -10.56 4.47 -20.49
N ALA A 86 -10.25 5.62 -19.89
CA ALA A 86 -11.14 6.32 -18.97
C ALA A 86 -10.80 7.82 -18.92
N ASP A 87 -11.63 8.63 -18.26
CA ASP A 87 -11.27 10.03 -17.97
C ASP A 87 -10.20 10.10 -16.90
N GLU A 88 -10.32 9.23 -15.88
CA GLU A 88 -9.38 9.14 -14.76
C GLU A 88 -8.99 7.69 -14.48
N ILE A 89 -7.71 7.47 -14.26
CA ILE A 89 -7.15 6.18 -13.86
C ILE A 89 -6.35 6.35 -12.57
N GLY A 90 -6.69 5.56 -11.55
CA GLY A 90 -5.99 5.51 -10.28
C GLY A 90 -5.35 4.16 -10.01
N PHE A 91 -4.19 4.17 -9.37
CA PHE A 91 -3.51 2.98 -8.85
C PHE A 91 -3.41 3.07 -7.33
N VAL A 92 -3.81 2.01 -6.62
CA VAL A 92 -3.74 1.95 -5.16
C VAL A 92 -3.09 0.64 -4.73
N PHE A 93 -1.93 0.72 -4.12
CA PHE A 93 -1.16 -0.45 -3.71
C PHE A 93 -0.30 -0.17 -2.47
N PRO A 94 0.14 -1.21 -1.74
CA PRO A 94 1.03 -1.03 -0.60
C PRO A 94 2.48 -0.82 -1.04
N ASP A 95 3.23 -0.10 -0.23
CA ASP A 95 4.69 -0.05 -0.29
C ASP A 95 5.28 -1.39 0.18
N TYR A 96 6.02 -2.04 -0.70
CA TYR A 96 6.83 -3.22 -0.38
C TYR A 96 8.30 -2.92 -0.65
N ALA A 97 9.02 -2.61 0.43
CA ALA A 97 10.46 -2.31 0.38
C ALA A 97 10.80 -1.13 -0.56
N ALA A 98 10.14 0.00 -0.34
CA ALA A 98 10.24 1.25 -1.10
C ALA A 98 9.89 1.10 -2.60
N SER A 99 8.96 0.20 -2.91
CA SER A 99 8.51 -0.06 -4.28
C SER A 99 7.11 -0.69 -4.32
N ALA A 100 6.55 -0.85 -5.52
CA ALA A 100 5.29 -1.57 -5.69
C ALA A 100 5.48 -3.09 -5.58
N PRO A 101 4.43 -3.84 -5.16
CA PRO A 101 4.37 -5.29 -5.30
C PRO A 101 4.75 -5.76 -6.71
N LEU A 102 5.39 -6.94 -6.82
CA LEU A 102 5.81 -7.51 -8.12
C LEU A 102 4.66 -7.62 -9.11
N MET A 103 3.50 -8.08 -8.61
CA MET A 103 2.30 -8.21 -9.43
C MET A 103 1.81 -6.86 -9.97
N VAL A 104 1.93 -5.78 -9.20
CA VAL A 104 1.59 -4.42 -9.65
C VAL A 104 2.56 -3.96 -10.73
N ARG A 105 3.87 -4.21 -10.56
CA ARG A 105 4.89 -3.89 -11.56
C ARG A 105 4.64 -4.65 -12.86
N GLU A 106 4.34 -5.94 -12.77
CA GLU A 106 4.02 -6.79 -13.92
C GLU A 106 2.78 -6.28 -14.65
N PHE A 107 1.72 -5.97 -13.91
CA PHE A 107 0.48 -5.44 -14.47
C PHE A 107 0.71 -4.12 -15.22
N VAL A 108 1.36 -3.14 -14.59
CA VAL A 108 1.68 -1.86 -15.22
C VAL A 108 2.58 -2.02 -16.45
N SER A 109 3.48 -3.01 -16.44
CA SER A 109 4.37 -3.28 -17.59
C SER A 109 3.67 -3.94 -18.77
N LYS A 110 2.55 -4.65 -18.55
CA LYS A 110 1.80 -5.38 -19.58
C LYS A 110 0.61 -4.60 -20.12
N ALA A 111 0.00 -3.78 -19.29
CA ALA A 111 -1.24 -3.10 -19.62
C ALA A 111 -0.99 -1.76 -20.35
N HIS A 112 -1.98 -1.35 -21.15
CA HIS A 112 -2.01 -0.06 -21.82
C HIS A 112 -3.08 0.82 -21.20
N PHE A 113 -2.71 2.04 -20.84
CA PHE A 113 -3.60 2.97 -20.17
C PHE A 113 -3.72 4.27 -20.97
N LYS A 114 -4.96 4.74 -21.15
CA LYS A 114 -5.27 6.03 -21.75
C LYS A 114 -6.24 6.79 -20.88
N ALA A 115 -5.80 7.91 -20.31
CA ALA A 115 -6.64 8.77 -19.50
C ALA A 115 -6.16 10.23 -19.54
N GLN A 116 -7.06 11.16 -19.19
CA GLN A 116 -6.74 12.58 -19.06
C GLN A 116 -6.02 12.89 -17.75
N TYR A 117 -6.31 12.11 -16.70
CA TYR A 117 -5.71 12.25 -15.38
C TYR A 117 -5.37 10.87 -14.80
N ILE A 118 -4.10 10.67 -14.46
CA ILE A 118 -3.58 9.43 -13.89
C ILE A 118 -2.97 9.73 -12.52
N PHE A 119 -3.30 8.92 -11.52
CA PHE A 119 -2.80 9.11 -10.18
C PHE A 119 -2.45 7.79 -9.49
N SER A 120 -1.55 7.85 -8.52
CA SER A 120 -1.17 6.73 -7.66
C SER A 120 -1.26 7.13 -6.19
N VAL A 121 -1.86 6.28 -5.35
CA VAL A 121 -1.87 6.43 -3.90
C VAL A 121 -1.27 5.18 -3.28
N ILE A 122 -0.12 5.36 -2.61
CA ILE A 122 0.70 4.27 -2.08
C ILE A 122 0.51 4.19 -0.57
N THR A 123 -0.04 3.08 -0.08
CA THR A 123 -0.24 2.87 1.36
C THR A 123 1.04 2.33 1.99
N PHE A 124 1.45 2.91 3.11
CA PHE A 124 2.64 2.47 3.85
C PHE A 124 2.38 2.41 5.36
N GLY A 125 3.22 1.68 6.10
CA GLY A 125 2.95 1.41 7.52
C GLY A 125 3.72 2.28 8.49
N ASN A 126 5.00 2.57 8.22
CA ASN A 126 5.87 3.27 9.15
C ASN A 126 6.85 4.21 8.46
N PHE A 127 7.40 3.81 7.34
CA PHE A 127 8.38 4.60 6.59
C PHE A 127 8.18 4.40 5.09
N ALA A 128 7.78 5.46 4.38
CA ALA A 128 7.51 5.42 2.94
C ALA A 128 8.80 5.48 2.08
N ALA A 129 9.92 5.87 2.67
CA ALA A 129 11.17 6.09 1.94
C ALA A 129 10.93 6.91 0.64
N ASN A 130 11.56 6.51 -0.46
CA ASN A 130 11.41 7.15 -1.76
C ASN A 130 10.40 6.42 -2.69
N VAL A 131 9.40 5.73 -2.13
CA VAL A 131 8.47 4.93 -2.94
C VAL A 131 7.70 5.75 -3.97
N ALA A 132 7.39 7.01 -3.69
CA ALA A 132 6.70 7.89 -4.64
C ALA A 132 7.62 8.29 -5.80
N ASP A 133 8.88 8.65 -5.53
CA ASP A 133 9.88 8.90 -6.56
C ASP A 133 10.13 7.67 -7.42
N TRP A 134 10.30 6.50 -6.78
CA TRP A 134 10.43 5.23 -7.46
C TRP A 134 9.22 4.94 -8.37
N CYS A 135 8.01 5.19 -7.90
CA CYS A 135 6.78 4.96 -8.66
C CYS A 135 6.72 5.86 -9.89
N ASP A 136 7.09 7.13 -9.75
CA ASP A 136 7.12 8.08 -10.85
C ASP A 136 8.12 7.67 -11.94
N ASP A 137 9.35 7.32 -11.54
CA ASP A 137 10.39 6.85 -12.46
C ASP A 137 9.99 5.55 -13.15
N PHE A 138 9.47 4.56 -12.40
CA PHE A 138 9.01 3.29 -12.94
C PHE A 138 7.87 3.47 -13.95
N CYS A 139 6.87 4.29 -13.62
CA CYS A 139 5.74 4.54 -14.51
C CYS A 139 6.20 5.24 -15.80
N LYS A 140 7.07 6.25 -15.70
CA LYS A 140 7.65 6.93 -16.87
C LYS A 140 8.43 5.97 -17.79
N GLU A 141 9.22 5.07 -17.20
CA GLU A 141 9.93 4.02 -17.95
C GLU A 141 8.96 3.13 -18.75
N LYS A 142 7.77 2.87 -18.21
CA LYS A 142 6.71 2.10 -18.88
C LYS A 142 5.79 2.94 -19.77
N GLY A 143 6.11 4.21 -19.99
CA GLY A 143 5.31 5.11 -20.81
C GLY A 143 4.03 5.62 -20.15
N LEU A 144 3.89 5.46 -18.83
CA LEU A 144 2.76 5.92 -18.04
C LEU A 144 3.15 7.16 -17.25
N GLN A 145 2.49 8.29 -17.49
CA GLN A 145 2.76 9.52 -16.76
C GLN A 145 1.71 9.77 -15.69
N ASN A 146 2.12 9.68 -14.42
CA ASN A 146 1.28 10.11 -13.31
C ASN A 146 1.20 11.64 -13.25
N HIS A 147 0.02 12.16 -12.95
CA HIS A 147 -0.22 13.57 -12.64
C HIS A 147 -0.18 13.81 -11.13
N TYR A 148 -0.51 12.78 -10.36
CA TYR A 148 -0.50 12.85 -8.90
C TYR A 148 0.05 11.55 -8.32
N ILE A 149 1.02 11.64 -7.42
CA ILE A 149 1.47 10.52 -6.60
C ILE A 149 1.56 10.99 -5.15
N ASN A 150 0.86 10.29 -4.26
CA ASN A 150 0.95 10.56 -2.84
C ASN A 150 1.04 9.26 -2.05
N THR A 151 1.53 9.37 -0.82
CA THR A 151 1.64 8.26 0.12
C THR A 151 0.67 8.45 1.27
N LEU A 152 0.07 7.36 1.76
CA LEU A 152 -0.84 7.39 2.90
C LEU A 152 -0.38 6.47 4.02
N LEU A 153 -0.10 7.05 5.18
CA LEU A 153 0.27 6.31 6.38
C LEU A 153 -0.92 5.50 6.90
N MET A 154 -0.76 4.18 6.95
CA MET A 154 -1.76 3.21 7.41
C MET A 154 -1.22 2.38 8.57
N VAL A 155 -2.03 1.44 9.10
CA VAL A 155 -1.55 0.48 10.10
C VAL A 155 -0.45 -0.38 9.48
N ASP A 156 0.74 -0.38 10.11
CA ASP A 156 1.83 -1.27 9.69
C ASP A 156 1.48 -2.71 10.05
N ASN A 157 1.51 -3.59 9.08
CA ASN A 157 1.12 -4.99 9.24
C ASN A 157 2.27 -5.98 9.00
N TYR A 158 3.52 -5.49 9.04
CA TYR A 158 4.70 -6.31 8.86
C TYR A 158 5.05 -7.08 10.15
N LEU A 159 4.53 -8.31 10.27
CA LEU A 159 4.59 -9.16 11.46
C LEU A 159 6.00 -9.45 12.02
N PRO A 160 7.07 -9.54 11.21
CA PRO A 160 8.41 -9.76 11.75
C PRO A 160 8.92 -8.65 12.68
N VAL A 161 8.39 -7.43 12.53
CA VAL A 161 8.85 -6.24 13.26
C VAL A 161 7.81 -5.75 14.25
N PHE A 162 6.52 -5.81 13.90
CA PHE A 162 5.46 -5.12 14.64
C PHE A 162 4.47 -6.07 15.32
N ASP A 163 4.06 -5.70 16.55
CA ASP A 163 2.92 -6.29 17.21
C ASP A 163 1.63 -5.58 16.77
N MET A 164 0.69 -6.34 16.22
CA MET A 164 -0.56 -5.76 15.71
C MET A 164 -1.44 -5.18 16.81
N ASN A 165 -1.37 -5.70 18.05
CA ASN A 165 -2.09 -5.14 19.18
C ASN A 165 -1.58 -3.74 19.57
N GLU A 166 -0.33 -3.42 19.24
CA GLU A 166 0.26 -2.10 19.44
C GLU A 166 -0.01 -1.19 18.23
N GLN A 167 0.18 -1.72 17.03
CA GLN A 167 0.04 -0.93 15.79
C GLN A 167 -1.35 -0.34 15.58
N VAL A 168 -2.40 -1.10 15.92
CA VAL A 168 -3.79 -0.62 15.76
C VAL A 168 -4.17 0.51 16.73
N LYS A 169 -3.37 0.74 17.78
CA LYS A 169 -3.61 1.80 18.77
C LYS A 169 -2.97 3.14 18.36
N ILE A 170 -2.08 3.13 17.38
CA ILE A 170 -1.39 4.33 16.93
C ILE A 170 -2.35 5.14 16.06
N ASP A 171 -2.71 6.34 16.52
CA ASP A 171 -3.50 7.27 15.71
C ASP A 171 -2.67 7.80 14.55
N LYS A 172 -2.95 7.34 13.36
CA LYS A 172 -2.27 7.72 12.11
C LYS A 172 -3.03 8.76 11.30
N LYS A 173 -4.09 9.34 11.85
CA LYS A 173 -4.92 10.36 11.21
C LYS A 173 -5.40 9.94 9.81
N ILE A 174 -5.73 8.64 9.67
CA ILE A 174 -6.06 8.05 8.36
C ILE A 174 -7.25 8.76 7.71
N PRO A 175 -8.39 9.00 8.39
CA PRO A 175 -9.54 9.65 7.75
C PRO A 175 -9.22 11.06 7.24
N ASP A 176 -8.53 11.88 8.04
CA ASP A 176 -8.21 13.26 7.67
C ASP A 176 -7.23 13.32 6.50
N ASN A 177 -6.17 12.51 6.55
CA ASN A 177 -5.16 12.43 5.49
C ASN A 177 -5.77 11.88 4.19
N LEU A 178 -6.65 10.88 4.27
CA LEU A 178 -7.32 10.32 3.11
C LEU A 178 -8.29 11.33 2.49
N ALA A 179 -9.06 12.06 3.30
CA ALA A 179 -9.95 13.11 2.82
C ALA A 179 -9.19 14.18 2.03
N ALA A 180 -8.02 14.62 2.53
CA ALA A 180 -7.18 15.58 1.81
C ALA A 180 -6.68 15.03 0.45
N ILE A 181 -6.31 13.75 0.39
CA ILE A 181 -5.92 13.09 -0.87
C ILE A 181 -7.10 13.01 -1.84
N VAL A 182 -8.29 12.67 -1.35
CA VAL A 182 -9.52 12.62 -2.15
C VAL A 182 -9.84 14.00 -2.74
N ASP A 183 -9.71 15.06 -1.94
CA ASP A 183 -9.94 16.44 -2.39
C ASP A 183 -8.91 16.87 -3.44
N ASP A 184 -7.64 16.57 -3.24
CA ASP A 184 -6.56 16.81 -4.21
C ASP A 184 -6.85 16.15 -5.56
N ILE A 185 -7.27 14.88 -5.56
CA ILE A 185 -7.58 14.09 -6.76
C ILE A 185 -8.85 14.63 -7.45
N HIS A 186 -9.88 14.98 -6.69
CA HIS A 186 -11.09 15.60 -7.25
C HIS A 186 -10.80 16.97 -7.89
N GLY A 187 -9.84 17.70 -7.35
CA GLY A 187 -9.36 18.97 -7.91
C GLY A 187 -8.35 18.80 -9.08
N HIS A 188 -8.03 17.59 -9.49
CA HIS A 188 -7.00 17.27 -10.51
C HIS A 188 -5.64 17.93 -10.20
N LYS A 189 -5.28 17.95 -8.94
CA LYS A 189 -4.01 18.51 -8.50
C LYS A 189 -2.82 17.80 -9.17
N GLN A 190 -1.84 18.58 -9.61
CA GLN A 190 -0.56 18.08 -10.08
C GLN A 190 0.40 18.04 -8.89
N PHE A 191 0.80 16.84 -8.47
CA PHE A 191 1.65 16.70 -7.30
C PHE A 191 2.33 15.32 -7.29
N ILE A 192 3.64 15.31 -7.11
CA ILE A 192 4.43 14.10 -6.84
C ILE A 192 5.08 14.28 -5.48
N ALA A 193 4.79 13.39 -4.55
CA ALA A 193 5.45 13.38 -3.25
C ALA A 193 6.93 13.04 -3.40
N HIS A 194 7.80 13.83 -2.79
CA HIS A 194 9.25 13.60 -2.80
C HIS A 194 9.76 13.37 -1.38
N PHE A 195 10.77 12.54 -1.27
CA PHE A 195 11.48 12.33 -0.01
C PHE A 195 12.87 12.98 -0.08
N GLU A 196 13.00 14.14 0.56
CA GLU A 196 14.14 15.06 0.36
C GLU A 196 15.43 14.67 1.11
N GLN A 197 15.40 13.73 2.06
CA GLN A 197 16.54 13.51 2.96
C GLN A 197 16.92 12.04 3.10
N MET A 198 17.66 11.53 2.12
CA MET A 198 18.36 10.24 2.26
C MET A 198 19.83 10.40 1.97
N ASP A 199 20.68 9.88 2.87
CA ASP A 199 22.10 9.76 2.58
C ASP A 199 22.37 8.68 1.49
N GLU A 200 23.56 8.73 0.89
CA GLU A 200 23.95 7.81 -0.19
C GLU A 200 23.88 6.33 0.21
N ARG A 201 24.12 6.03 1.50
CA ARG A 201 24.05 4.65 1.99
C ARG A 201 22.63 4.11 1.99
N MET A 202 21.67 4.94 2.44
CA MET A 202 20.25 4.60 2.43
C MET A 202 19.74 4.48 1.00
N GLN A 203 20.09 5.42 0.12
CA GLN A 203 19.74 5.33 -1.31
C GLN A 203 20.26 4.03 -1.93
N GLY A 204 21.53 3.69 -1.72
CA GLY A 204 22.11 2.45 -2.21
C GLY A 204 21.48 1.18 -1.62
N PHE A 205 21.04 1.22 -0.37
CA PHE A 205 20.31 0.12 0.26
C PHE A 205 18.91 -0.07 -0.35
N LEU A 206 18.15 1.01 -0.47
CA LEU A 206 16.79 0.96 -1.06
C LEU A 206 16.85 0.52 -2.52
N LYS A 207 17.79 1.02 -3.30
CA LYS A 207 18.00 0.58 -4.69
C LYS A 207 18.19 -0.94 -4.78
N ARG A 208 19.02 -1.51 -3.92
CA ARG A 208 19.21 -2.98 -3.87
C ARG A 208 17.93 -3.73 -3.50
N LEU A 209 17.13 -3.20 -2.55
CA LEU A 209 15.85 -3.80 -2.19
C LEU A 209 14.86 -3.76 -3.36
N GLN A 210 14.78 -2.63 -4.05
CA GLN A 210 13.91 -2.40 -5.21
C GLN A 210 14.27 -3.30 -6.39
N GLU A 211 15.56 -3.51 -6.64
CA GLU A 211 16.08 -4.36 -7.73
C GLU A 211 15.92 -5.84 -7.44
N ASN A 212 16.16 -6.28 -6.20
CA ASN A 212 16.18 -7.70 -5.82
C ASN A 212 14.84 -8.23 -5.30
N HIS A 213 13.81 -7.42 -5.23
CA HIS A 213 12.47 -7.82 -4.78
C HIS A 213 12.49 -8.52 -3.42
N PHE A 214 12.65 -7.75 -2.37
CA PHE A 214 12.65 -8.29 -1.01
C PHE A 214 11.25 -8.77 -0.56
N PRO A 215 11.19 -9.90 0.19
CA PRO A 215 12.29 -10.83 0.45
C PRO A 215 12.45 -11.83 -0.69
N MET A 216 13.69 -12.06 -1.05
CA MET A 216 14.04 -13.19 -1.92
C MET A 216 13.66 -14.49 -1.18
N GLU A 217 13.08 -15.46 -1.90
CA GLU A 217 12.69 -16.76 -1.33
C GLU A 217 11.67 -16.64 -0.17
N ALA A 218 10.69 -15.76 -0.33
CA ALA A 218 9.66 -15.49 0.68
C ALA A 218 8.93 -16.76 1.17
N GLU A 219 8.77 -17.75 0.32
CA GLU A 219 8.15 -19.04 0.64
C GLU A 219 8.88 -19.79 1.75
N ARG A 220 10.21 -19.63 1.87
CA ARG A 220 11.01 -20.27 2.92
C ARG A 220 10.77 -19.67 4.31
N LEU A 221 10.18 -18.49 4.36
CA LEU A 221 9.89 -17.80 5.61
C LEU A 221 8.52 -18.20 6.18
N LEU A 222 7.66 -18.82 5.36
CA LEU A 222 6.35 -19.32 5.79
C LEU A 222 6.48 -20.68 6.50
N ARG A 223 5.69 -20.84 7.55
CA ARG A 223 5.58 -22.10 8.32
C ARG A 223 4.10 -22.46 8.43
N LEU A 224 3.77 -23.71 8.14
CA LEU A 224 2.43 -24.26 8.35
C LEU A 224 2.49 -25.33 9.42
N ASN A 225 1.69 -25.17 10.48
CA ASN A 225 1.39 -26.24 11.43
C ASN A 225 0.19 -27.04 10.91
N THR A 226 0.46 -28.24 10.41
CA THR A 226 -0.55 -29.14 9.84
C THR A 226 -1.50 -29.73 10.87
N GLU A 227 -1.08 -29.79 12.15
CA GLU A 227 -1.92 -30.32 13.26
C GLU A 227 -3.02 -29.32 13.66
N THR A 228 -2.76 -28.02 13.52
CA THR A 228 -3.73 -26.96 13.82
C THR A 228 -4.49 -26.49 12.58
N CYS A 229 -4.08 -26.91 11.39
CA CYS A 229 -4.76 -26.56 10.14
C CYS A 229 -6.08 -27.32 10.03
N ILE A 230 -7.17 -26.62 9.80
CA ILE A 230 -8.52 -27.19 9.63
C ILE A 230 -8.96 -27.27 8.15
N ALA A 231 -8.04 -27.15 7.22
CA ALA A 231 -8.28 -27.19 5.76
C ALA A 231 -9.40 -26.24 5.27
N CYS A 232 -9.60 -25.09 5.93
CA CYS A 232 -10.72 -24.17 5.63
C CYS A 232 -10.59 -23.38 4.31
N GLY A 233 -9.47 -23.48 3.59
CA GLY A 233 -9.24 -22.82 2.31
C GLY A 233 -9.04 -21.31 2.34
N THR A 234 -9.07 -20.67 3.52
CA THR A 234 -8.94 -19.21 3.62
C THR A 234 -7.62 -18.69 3.05
N CYS A 235 -6.49 -19.37 3.30
CA CYS A 235 -5.18 -19.00 2.76
C CYS A 235 -5.16 -19.05 1.23
N ALA A 236 -5.77 -20.05 0.61
CA ALA A 236 -5.89 -20.14 -0.84
C ALA A 236 -6.75 -18.99 -1.41
N ALA A 237 -7.88 -18.70 -0.75
CA ALA A 237 -8.81 -17.68 -1.22
C ALA A 237 -8.29 -16.23 -1.10
N VAL A 238 -7.37 -15.94 -0.16
CA VAL A 238 -6.80 -14.61 0.01
C VAL A 238 -5.44 -14.43 -0.69
N CYS A 239 -4.87 -15.48 -1.27
CA CYS A 239 -3.57 -15.40 -1.91
C CYS A 239 -3.68 -14.77 -3.31
N PRO A 240 -3.07 -13.61 -3.57
CA PRO A 240 -3.14 -12.96 -4.88
C PRO A 240 -2.44 -13.76 -5.99
N HIS A 241 -1.52 -14.66 -5.64
CA HIS A 241 -0.81 -15.52 -6.58
C HIS A 241 -1.41 -16.93 -6.72
N GLY A 242 -2.42 -17.29 -5.91
CA GLY A 242 -3.00 -18.63 -5.93
C GLY A 242 -2.03 -19.72 -5.45
N ASN A 243 -1.14 -19.40 -4.50
CA ASN A 243 -0.02 -20.26 -4.08
C ASN A 243 -0.40 -21.41 -3.15
N PHE A 244 -1.68 -21.67 -2.92
CA PHE A 244 -2.08 -22.75 -2.02
C PHE A 244 -2.97 -23.75 -2.73
N ARG A 245 -2.57 -25.02 -2.69
CA ARG A 245 -3.41 -26.16 -2.98
C ARG A 245 -3.99 -26.71 -1.68
N MET A 246 -5.30 -27.01 -1.67
CA MET A 246 -5.93 -27.63 -0.52
C MET A 246 -5.92 -29.15 -0.67
N THR A 247 -5.53 -29.85 0.40
CA THR A 247 -5.78 -31.27 0.60
C THR A 247 -6.99 -31.47 1.53
N ASP A 248 -7.36 -32.70 1.82
CA ASP A 248 -8.47 -33.00 2.72
C ASP A 248 -8.15 -32.59 4.18
N THR A 249 -6.88 -32.46 4.55
CA THR A 249 -6.44 -32.21 5.91
C THR A 249 -5.74 -30.89 6.14
N HIS A 250 -5.08 -30.32 5.12
CA HIS A 250 -4.30 -29.09 5.27
C HIS A 250 -4.09 -28.37 3.93
N ALA A 251 -3.50 -27.17 3.99
CA ALA A 251 -3.05 -26.45 2.82
C ALA A 251 -1.61 -26.82 2.46
N GLU A 252 -1.29 -26.91 1.17
CA GLU A 252 0.06 -27.05 0.67
C GLU A 252 0.47 -25.79 -0.09
N PHE A 253 1.65 -25.29 0.15
CA PHE A 253 2.22 -24.16 -0.57
C PHE A 253 2.80 -24.63 -1.91
N SER A 254 2.49 -23.94 -3.01
CA SER A 254 2.77 -24.45 -4.36
C SER A 254 3.47 -23.48 -5.31
N GLY A 255 3.84 -22.28 -4.89
CA GLY A 255 4.32 -21.33 -5.88
C GLY A 255 5.12 -20.14 -5.35
N SER A 256 5.28 -19.13 -6.20
CA SER A 256 6.02 -17.91 -5.90
C SER A 256 5.27 -17.01 -4.92
N CYS A 257 5.94 -16.50 -3.89
CA CYS A 257 5.34 -15.71 -2.84
C CYS A 257 5.74 -14.23 -2.95
N GLU A 258 4.75 -13.35 -2.91
CA GLU A 258 4.96 -11.90 -2.81
C GLU A 258 5.27 -11.41 -1.39
N TYR A 259 5.22 -12.30 -0.41
CA TYR A 259 5.37 -11.98 1.00
C TYR A 259 4.39 -10.91 1.52
N CYS A 260 3.22 -10.86 0.94
CA CYS A 260 2.18 -9.90 1.30
C CYS A 260 1.50 -10.20 2.65
N LEU A 261 1.73 -11.37 3.22
CA LEU A 261 1.25 -11.87 4.51
C LEU A 261 -0.29 -12.02 4.62
N ALA A 262 -1.04 -11.86 3.52
CA ALA A 262 -2.50 -11.99 3.53
C ALA A 262 -2.96 -13.32 4.15
N CYS A 263 -2.34 -14.43 3.77
CA CYS A 263 -2.65 -15.77 4.28
C CYS A 263 -2.33 -15.94 5.77
N VAL A 264 -1.23 -15.34 6.24
CA VAL A 264 -0.84 -15.38 7.67
C VAL A 264 -1.83 -14.58 8.52
N HIS A 265 -2.18 -13.37 8.08
CA HIS A 265 -3.16 -12.53 8.77
C HIS A 265 -4.57 -13.13 8.77
N ALA A 266 -4.97 -13.79 7.68
CA ALA A 266 -6.33 -14.30 7.51
C ALA A 266 -6.56 -15.69 8.10
N CYS A 267 -5.52 -16.42 8.52
CA CYS A 267 -5.67 -17.79 9.04
C CYS A 267 -6.42 -17.78 10.37
N PRO A 268 -7.65 -18.38 10.46
CA PRO A 268 -8.46 -18.35 11.67
C PRO A 268 -7.84 -19.15 12.81
N GLN A 269 -7.10 -20.21 12.49
CA GLN A 269 -6.40 -21.03 13.47
C GLN A 269 -4.97 -20.59 13.76
N LYS A 270 -4.50 -19.52 13.07
CA LYS A 270 -3.09 -19.10 13.12
C LYS A 270 -2.10 -20.25 12.83
N ALA A 271 -2.55 -21.22 12.04
CA ALA A 271 -1.75 -22.35 11.58
C ALA A 271 -0.63 -21.91 10.62
N LEU A 272 -0.83 -20.82 9.89
CA LEU A 272 0.19 -20.16 9.08
C LEU A 272 0.89 -19.10 9.91
N THR A 273 2.21 -19.21 10.00
CA THR A 273 3.10 -18.30 10.71
C THR A 273 4.34 -17.99 9.88
N LEU A 274 5.11 -17.01 10.32
CA LEU A 274 6.44 -16.75 9.80
C LEU A 274 7.50 -17.35 10.70
N GLU A 275 8.70 -17.55 10.18
CA GLU A 275 9.84 -17.98 10.99
C GLU A 275 10.13 -17.02 12.14
N ARG A 276 9.90 -15.73 11.91
CA ARG A 276 10.02 -14.67 12.93
C ARG A 276 8.77 -13.81 12.91
N GLU A 277 8.10 -13.73 14.03
CA GLU A 277 6.98 -12.82 14.28
C GLU A 277 7.17 -12.11 15.62
N ARG A 278 6.87 -10.82 15.66
CA ARG A 278 6.92 -10.05 16.91
C ARG A 278 5.88 -10.56 17.93
N ASN A 279 4.67 -10.86 17.43
CA ASN A 279 3.59 -11.45 18.21
C ASN A 279 2.76 -12.42 17.35
N PRO A 280 3.01 -13.75 17.43
CA PRO A 280 2.29 -14.75 16.64
C PRO A 280 0.79 -14.84 16.96
N GLN A 281 0.33 -14.26 18.07
CA GLN A 281 -1.08 -14.24 18.44
C GLN A 281 -1.85 -13.05 17.90
N ALA A 282 -1.15 -11.98 17.48
CA ALA A 282 -1.77 -10.80 16.91
C ALA A 282 -1.85 -10.89 15.39
N ARG A 283 -3.02 -10.54 14.85
CA ARG A 283 -3.28 -10.48 13.40
C ARG A 283 -3.98 -9.18 13.08
N PHE A 284 -3.89 -8.75 11.84
CA PHE A 284 -4.48 -7.50 11.37
C PHE A 284 -5.35 -7.73 10.14
N ARG A 285 -6.44 -7.03 10.08
CA ARG A 285 -7.24 -6.74 8.90
C ARG A 285 -7.81 -5.34 9.08
N ASN A 286 -7.82 -4.55 8.01
CA ASN A 286 -8.46 -3.23 8.06
C ASN A 286 -9.92 -3.37 8.49
N GLU A 287 -10.35 -2.58 9.47
CA GLU A 287 -11.68 -2.67 10.08
C GLU A 287 -12.83 -2.37 9.11
N ASN A 288 -12.56 -1.53 8.08
CA ASN A 288 -13.52 -1.15 7.05
C ASN A 288 -13.59 -2.16 5.89
N VAL A 289 -12.84 -3.27 5.96
CA VAL A 289 -12.76 -4.29 4.90
C VAL A 289 -13.03 -5.67 5.48
N SER A 290 -14.04 -6.36 4.96
CA SER A 290 -14.34 -7.71 5.41
C SER A 290 -13.35 -8.74 4.84
N LEU A 291 -13.26 -9.92 5.47
CA LEU A 291 -12.48 -11.04 4.92
C LEU A 291 -13.03 -11.49 3.55
N ARG A 292 -14.35 -11.37 3.35
CA ARG A 292 -14.99 -11.65 2.08
C ARG A 292 -14.46 -10.73 0.97
N ASP A 293 -14.36 -9.43 1.24
CA ASP A 293 -13.84 -8.46 0.29
C ASP A 293 -12.40 -8.77 -0.14
N ILE A 294 -11.54 -9.19 0.81
CA ILE A 294 -10.17 -9.59 0.50
C ILE A 294 -10.15 -10.87 -0.35
N LYS A 295 -11.00 -11.84 -0.04
CA LYS A 295 -11.15 -13.06 -0.85
C LYS A 295 -11.60 -12.73 -2.28
N GLU A 296 -12.60 -11.86 -2.42
CA GLU A 296 -13.11 -11.42 -3.73
C GLU A 296 -12.06 -10.63 -4.51
N ALA A 297 -11.23 -9.83 -3.83
CA ALA A 297 -10.14 -9.09 -4.45
C ALA A 297 -9.03 -10.01 -4.99
N ASN A 298 -8.66 -11.04 -4.24
CA ASN A 298 -7.44 -11.81 -4.49
C ASN A 298 -7.68 -13.19 -5.08
N HIS A 299 -8.92 -13.69 -5.06
CA HIS A 299 -9.23 -15.04 -5.54
C HIS A 299 -8.85 -15.19 -7.02
N GLN A 300 -7.93 -16.09 -7.27
CA GLN A 300 -7.56 -16.50 -8.61
C GLN A 300 -8.58 -17.51 -9.14
N LYS A 301 -9.20 -17.22 -10.27
CA LYS A 301 -10.14 -18.14 -10.96
C LYS A 301 -9.39 -19.27 -11.65
#